data_e03d66fb704727dc65316ec8497aa446
#
_entry.id   e03d66fb704727dc65316ec8497aa446
#
_cell.length_a   1.000
_cell.length_b   1.000
_cell.length_c   1.000
_cell.angle_alpha   90.00
_cell.angle_beta   90.00
_cell.angle_gamma   90.00
#
_symmetry.space_group_name_H-M   'P 1'
#
loop_
_entity.id
_entity.type
_entity.pdbx_description
1 polymer ?
#
loop_
_entity_poly.entity_id
_entity_poly.type
_entity_poly.pdbx_seq_one_letter_code
_entity_poly.pdbx_strand_id
1 'polypeptide(L)'
;MIRAALTVEEALEGMKALEPKIKNYARLVVRKGVNVKPGQEVVVQSPVECAPFARVVVAEAYAAGAGHVTVIWADDAVTRLTYEHVEKSYFEQTPEWKRLQLDSLAQDGACFIFIEGADPAALKGIDPAKPAAASKARNTQCKVFRRGLDYNINPWCIAGAPVVAWAREVFPGDADEVAIYKLWNAILHTARADGQDPESDWELHDAAFEKNLRFLNDNRFDCLHYTSANGTDLTIGMTKGHEWAGGKGKTPDGHPFFPNIPTEEVFTSPDRMRADGIVYSAM
;
A
#
# COMPACT_ATOMS: atom_id res chain seq x y z
N MET A 1 2.30 -30.57 20.86
CA MET A 1 3.02 -31.06 19.68
C MET A 1 3.74 -29.89 19.06
N ILE A 2 5.07 -29.84 19.10
CA ILE A 2 5.87 -28.82 18.38
C ILE A 2 5.68 -29.16 16.91
N ARG A 3 5.03 -28.29 16.12
CA ARG A 3 5.02 -28.44 14.65
C ARG A 3 6.48 -28.47 14.18
N ALA A 4 6.88 -29.48 13.43
CA ALA A 4 8.18 -29.51 12.79
C ALA A 4 8.38 -28.20 11.99
N ALA A 5 9.60 -27.65 12.00
CA ALA A 5 9.92 -26.49 11.19
C ALA A 5 9.70 -26.83 9.71
N LEU A 6 9.09 -25.89 8.96
CA LEU A 6 8.87 -26.07 7.53
C LEU A 6 10.22 -26.18 6.81
N THR A 7 10.38 -27.18 5.94
CA THR A 7 11.57 -27.34 5.13
C THR A 7 11.55 -26.44 3.89
N VAL A 8 12.72 -26.21 3.28
CA VAL A 8 12.82 -25.45 2.02
C VAL A 8 12.06 -26.16 0.89
N GLU A 9 12.11 -27.49 0.82
CA GLU A 9 11.40 -28.27 -0.21
C GLU A 9 9.87 -28.12 -0.07
N GLU A 10 9.35 -28.20 1.15
CA GLU A 10 7.92 -27.97 1.43
C GLU A 10 7.51 -26.52 1.11
N ALA A 11 8.36 -25.53 1.39
CA ALA A 11 8.09 -24.14 1.06
C ALA A 11 8.06 -23.91 -0.46
N LEU A 12 8.99 -24.48 -1.22
CA LEU A 12 9.02 -24.38 -2.68
C LEU A 12 7.82 -25.07 -3.34
N GLU A 13 7.40 -26.24 -2.84
CA GLU A 13 6.18 -26.89 -3.30
C GLU A 13 4.92 -26.06 -2.91
N GLY A 14 4.90 -25.53 -1.68
CA GLY A 14 3.85 -24.63 -1.22
C GLY A 14 3.71 -23.39 -2.08
N MET A 15 4.81 -22.79 -2.54
CA MET A 15 4.80 -21.63 -3.44
C MET A 15 4.07 -21.92 -4.75
N LYS A 16 4.23 -23.10 -5.35
CA LYS A 16 3.48 -23.50 -6.55
C LYS A 16 1.98 -23.55 -6.27
N ALA A 17 1.60 -24.04 -5.10
CA ALA A 17 0.18 -24.08 -4.68
C ALA A 17 -0.41 -22.68 -4.41
N LEU A 18 0.42 -21.65 -4.17
CA LEU A 18 -0.03 -20.27 -3.99
C LEU A 18 -0.25 -19.52 -5.31
N GLU A 19 0.24 -19.99 -6.45
CA GLU A 19 0.10 -19.29 -7.74
C GLU A 19 -1.34 -18.86 -8.06
N PRO A 20 -2.37 -19.72 -7.91
CA PRO A 20 -3.75 -19.30 -8.15
C PRO A 20 -4.23 -18.20 -7.18
N LYS A 21 -3.78 -18.25 -5.92
CA LYS A 21 -4.12 -17.26 -4.89
C LYS A 21 -3.43 -15.92 -5.16
N ILE A 22 -2.16 -15.95 -5.58
CA ILE A 22 -1.41 -14.76 -6.01
C ILE A 22 -2.11 -14.11 -7.22
N LYS A 23 -2.62 -14.92 -8.15
CA LYS A 23 -3.41 -14.41 -9.28
C LYS A 23 -4.72 -13.79 -8.82
N ASN A 24 -5.42 -14.41 -7.88
CA ASN A 24 -6.63 -13.84 -7.26
C ASN A 24 -6.33 -12.50 -6.57
N TYR A 25 -5.22 -12.41 -5.86
CA TYR A 25 -4.78 -11.17 -5.23
C TYR A 25 -4.51 -10.07 -6.26
N ALA A 26 -3.79 -10.36 -7.33
CA ALA A 26 -3.59 -9.41 -8.43
C ALA A 26 -4.92 -8.97 -9.05
N ARG A 27 -5.88 -9.88 -9.21
CA ARG A 27 -7.24 -9.57 -9.69
C ARG A 27 -7.97 -8.62 -8.74
N LEU A 28 -7.88 -8.83 -7.41
CA LEU A 28 -8.45 -7.91 -6.43
C LEU A 28 -7.84 -6.51 -6.55
N VAL A 29 -6.51 -6.41 -6.65
CA VAL A 29 -5.79 -5.13 -6.80
C VAL A 29 -6.27 -4.38 -8.05
N VAL A 30 -6.50 -5.09 -9.16
CA VAL A 30 -6.94 -4.51 -10.43
C VAL A 30 -8.44 -4.17 -10.43
N ARG A 31 -9.30 -5.09 -9.96
CA ARG A 31 -10.76 -4.97 -10.10
C ARG A 31 -11.44 -4.30 -8.93
N LYS A 32 -10.89 -4.43 -7.71
CA LYS A 32 -11.41 -3.74 -6.52
C LYS A 32 -10.49 -2.59 -6.12
N GLY A 33 -9.17 -2.79 -6.14
CA GLY A 33 -8.16 -1.77 -5.86
C GLY A 33 -8.38 -0.55 -6.72
N VAL A 34 -7.84 -0.50 -7.91
CA VAL A 34 -8.01 0.64 -8.82
C VAL A 34 -9.29 0.60 -9.66
N ASN A 35 -10.00 -0.54 -9.69
CA ASN A 35 -11.24 -0.74 -10.45
C ASN A 35 -11.12 -0.26 -11.92
N VAL A 36 -10.19 -0.87 -12.65
CA VAL A 36 -9.82 -0.47 -14.03
C VAL A 36 -11.02 -0.30 -14.93
N LYS A 37 -11.14 0.85 -15.58
CA LYS A 37 -12.14 1.11 -16.62
C LYS A 37 -11.65 0.59 -17.99
N PRO A 38 -12.55 0.11 -18.87
CA PRO A 38 -12.18 -0.27 -20.24
C PRO A 38 -11.45 0.87 -20.98
N GLY A 39 -10.31 0.54 -21.58
CA GLY A 39 -9.47 1.50 -22.31
C GLY A 39 -8.61 2.42 -21.43
N GLN A 40 -8.67 2.31 -20.10
CA GLN A 40 -7.91 3.16 -19.19
C GLN A 40 -6.42 2.81 -19.21
N GLU A 41 -5.56 3.83 -19.10
CA GLU A 41 -4.13 3.65 -18.81
C GLU A 41 -3.94 3.21 -17.36
N VAL A 42 -3.10 2.19 -17.16
CA VAL A 42 -2.74 1.68 -15.82
C VAL A 42 -1.25 1.88 -15.59
N VAL A 43 -0.88 2.51 -14.49
CA VAL A 43 0.51 2.68 -14.10
C VAL A 43 0.82 1.77 -12.92
N VAL A 44 1.76 0.85 -13.09
CA VAL A 44 2.25 -0.02 -12.02
C VAL A 44 3.63 0.47 -11.58
N GLN A 45 3.75 0.95 -10.35
CA GLN A 45 5.06 1.21 -9.74
C GLN A 45 5.44 0.03 -8.88
N SER A 46 6.63 -0.53 -9.10
CA SER A 46 7.05 -1.77 -8.43
C SER A 46 8.56 -1.82 -8.20
N PRO A 47 9.02 -2.35 -7.06
CA PRO A 47 10.40 -2.79 -6.93
C PRO A 47 10.72 -3.87 -7.97
N VAL A 48 11.97 -3.89 -8.46
CA VAL A 48 12.41 -4.90 -9.43
C VAL A 48 12.34 -6.31 -8.87
N GLU A 49 12.53 -6.48 -7.57
CA GLU A 49 12.41 -7.75 -6.85
C GLU A 49 10.98 -8.30 -6.89
N CYS A 50 9.98 -7.43 -6.97
CA CYS A 50 8.58 -7.81 -7.09
C CYS A 50 8.12 -8.04 -8.56
N ALA A 51 9.04 -8.06 -9.53
CA ALA A 51 8.73 -8.23 -10.95
C ALA A 51 7.85 -9.46 -11.28
N PRO A 52 8.00 -10.63 -10.63
CA PRO A 52 7.08 -11.74 -10.85
C PRO A 52 5.63 -11.38 -10.56
N PHE A 53 5.35 -10.73 -9.43
CA PHE A 53 4.00 -10.30 -9.07
C PHE A 53 3.51 -9.15 -9.95
N ALA A 54 4.35 -8.17 -10.25
CA ALA A 54 4.01 -7.07 -11.14
C ALA A 54 3.53 -7.55 -12.52
N ARG A 55 4.17 -8.60 -13.08
CA ARG A 55 3.73 -9.22 -14.36
C ARG A 55 2.34 -9.85 -14.26
N VAL A 56 2.00 -10.45 -13.12
CA VAL A 56 0.65 -10.99 -12.89
C VAL A 56 -0.37 -9.86 -12.82
N VAL A 57 -0.05 -8.76 -12.12
CA VAL A 57 -0.89 -7.55 -12.07
C VAL A 57 -1.11 -6.96 -13.47
N VAL A 58 -0.05 -6.86 -14.29
CA VAL A 58 -0.14 -6.38 -15.68
C VAL A 58 -1.07 -7.28 -16.51
N ALA A 59 -0.93 -8.60 -16.39
CA ALA A 59 -1.80 -9.54 -17.10
C ALA A 59 -3.26 -9.40 -16.70
N GLU A 60 -3.55 -9.26 -15.39
CA GLU A 60 -4.91 -9.04 -14.89
C GLU A 60 -5.46 -7.67 -15.29
N ALA A 61 -4.62 -6.61 -15.39
CA ALA A 61 -5.03 -5.30 -15.88
C ALA A 61 -5.52 -5.36 -17.35
N TYR A 62 -4.77 -6.04 -18.22
CA TYR A 62 -5.22 -6.27 -19.59
C TYR A 62 -6.48 -7.15 -19.67
N ALA A 63 -6.58 -8.18 -18.83
CA ALA A 63 -7.77 -9.00 -18.72
C ALA A 63 -9.00 -8.24 -18.19
N ALA A 64 -8.80 -7.15 -17.46
CA ALA A 64 -9.84 -6.22 -17.01
C ALA A 64 -10.21 -5.17 -18.07
N GLY A 65 -9.48 -5.10 -19.19
CA GLY A 65 -9.75 -4.18 -20.31
C GLY A 65 -8.91 -2.91 -20.29
N ALA A 66 -7.78 -2.88 -19.59
CA ALA A 66 -6.84 -1.75 -19.68
C ALA A 66 -6.45 -1.47 -21.14
N GLY A 67 -6.39 -0.20 -21.50
CA GLY A 67 -5.95 0.22 -22.84
C GLY A 67 -4.44 0.05 -23.02
N HIS A 68 -3.69 0.40 -22.00
CA HIS A 68 -2.24 0.23 -21.95
C HIS A 68 -1.78 0.12 -20.49
N VAL A 69 -0.64 -0.53 -20.24
CA VAL A 69 -0.04 -0.64 -18.91
C VAL A 69 1.41 -0.18 -18.96
N THR A 70 1.71 0.89 -18.22
CA THR A 70 3.07 1.39 -18.01
C THR A 70 3.62 0.85 -16.69
N VAL A 71 4.80 0.20 -16.72
CA VAL A 71 5.49 -0.23 -15.49
C VAL A 71 6.66 0.68 -15.20
N ILE A 72 6.68 1.26 -14.00
CA ILE A 72 7.80 2.09 -13.50
C ILE A 72 8.52 1.28 -12.43
N TRP A 73 9.75 0.88 -12.71
CA TRP A 73 10.56 0.09 -11.81
C TRP A 73 11.35 0.97 -10.83
N ALA A 74 11.46 0.50 -9.60
CA ALA A 74 12.36 1.00 -8.58
C ALA A 74 13.33 -0.12 -8.17
N ASP A 75 14.55 0.26 -7.77
CA ASP A 75 15.58 -0.66 -7.30
C ASP A 75 16.21 -0.03 -6.05
N ASP A 76 16.08 -0.72 -4.91
CA ASP A 76 16.56 -0.21 -3.62
C ASP A 76 18.08 -0.11 -3.57
N ALA A 77 18.79 -1.04 -4.21
CA ALA A 77 20.25 -1.01 -4.28
C ALA A 77 20.74 0.18 -5.11
N VAL A 78 20.13 0.44 -6.27
CA VAL A 78 20.44 1.60 -7.12
C VAL A 78 20.06 2.90 -6.40
N THR A 79 18.92 2.92 -5.73
CA THR A 79 18.46 4.06 -4.92
C THR A 79 19.45 4.39 -3.81
N ARG A 80 19.91 3.36 -3.08
CA ARG A 80 20.94 3.50 -2.05
C ARG A 80 22.25 4.08 -2.61
N LEU A 81 22.79 3.47 -3.68
CA LEU A 81 23.99 3.97 -4.36
C LEU A 81 23.84 5.43 -4.79
N THR A 82 22.66 5.80 -5.28
CA THR A 82 22.38 7.19 -5.65
C THR A 82 22.47 8.13 -4.44
N TYR A 83 21.88 7.76 -3.30
CA TYR A 83 21.97 8.58 -2.08
C TYR A 83 23.40 8.63 -1.50
N GLU A 84 24.20 7.58 -1.67
CA GLU A 84 25.59 7.55 -1.21
C GLU A 84 26.48 8.51 -2.02
N HIS A 85 26.31 8.57 -3.34
CA HIS A 85 27.24 9.24 -4.25
C HIS A 85 26.80 10.62 -4.72
N VAL A 86 25.51 10.95 -4.65
CA VAL A 86 24.98 12.19 -5.19
C VAL A 86 24.73 13.21 -4.07
N GLU A 87 25.11 14.46 -4.32
CA GLU A 87 24.92 15.54 -3.37
C GLU A 87 23.45 15.85 -3.10
N LYS A 88 23.14 16.29 -1.87
CA LYS A 88 21.77 16.59 -1.43
C LYS A 88 21.03 17.56 -2.35
N SER A 89 21.73 18.58 -2.89
CA SER A 89 21.17 19.58 -3.78
C SER A 89 20.50 19.02 -5.03
N TYR A 90 20.97 17.87 -5.53
CA TYR A 90 20.34 17.16 -6.65
C TYR A 90 18.91 16.71 -6.30
N PHE A 91 18.68 16.30 -5.06
CA PHE A 91 17.39 15.79 -4.60
C PHE A 91 16.38 16.89 -4.26
N GLU A 92 16.79 18.15 -4.26
CA GLU A 92 15.89 19.29 -4.03
C GLU A 92 15.01 19.61 -5.25
N GLN A 93 15.28 18.95 -6.38
CA GLN A 93 14.51 19.07 -7.60
C GLN A 93 14.16 17.70 -8.18
N THR A 94 12.94 17.55 -8.65
CA THR A 94 12.54 16.40 -9.44
C THR A 94 12.98 16.60 -10.89
N PRO A 95 13.73 15.67 -11.49
CA PRO A 95 14.07 15.76 -12.91
C PRO A 95 12.83 15.99 -13.77
N GLU A 96 12.93 16.91 -14.75
CA GLU A 96 11.76 17.33 -15.54
C GLU A 96 11.08 16.15 -16.25
N TRP A 97 11.86 15.21 -16.80
CA TRP A 97 11.31 14.04 -17.46
C TRP A 97 10.47 13.17 -16.52
N LYS A 98 10.89 13.02 -15.24
CA LYS A 98 10.12 12.30 -14.22
C LYS A 98 8.81 13.01 -13.88
N ARG A 99 8.89 14.32 -13.71
CA ARG A 99 7.72 15.15 -13.45
C ARG A 99 6.73 15.07 -14.60
N LEU A 100 7.20 15.27 -15.84
CA LEU A 100 6.37 15.17 -17.03
C LEU A 100 5.73 13.79 -17.16
N GLN A 101 6.46 12.72 -16.94
CA GLN A 101 5.91 11.35 -16.99
C GLN A 101 4.75 11.18 -16.01
N LEU A 102 4.93 11.53 -14.72
CA LEU A 102 3.90 11.35 -13.71
C LEU A 102 2.70 12.28 -13.92
N ASP A 103 2.97 13.56 -14.22
CA ASP A 103 1.94 14.57 -14.41
C ASP A 103 1.10 14.28 -15.67
N SER A 104 1.71 13.85 -16.81
CA SER A 104 0.99 13.49 -18.01
C SER A 104 0.10 12.28 -17.80
N LEU A 105 0.63 11.18 -17.22
CA LEU A 105 -0.16 9.99 -16.93
C LEU A 105 -1.37 10.30 -16.04
N ALA A 106 -1.19 11.14 -15.01
CA ALA A 106 -2.28 11.56 -14.15
C ALA A 106 -3.30 12.45 -14.90
N GLN A 107 -2.82 13.37 -15.73
CA GLN A 107 -3.67 14.24 -16.55
C GLN A 107 -4.52 13.46 -17.57
N ASP A 108 -3.97 12.37 -18.11
CA ASP A 108 -4.64 11.49 -19.08
C ASP A 108 -5.60 10.50 -18.39
N GLY A 109 -5.78 10.60 -17.07
CA GLY A 109 -6.77 9.81 -16.32
C GLY A 109 -6.30 8.39 -15.98
N ALA A 110 -4.99 8.14 -15.95
CA ALA A 110 -4.45 6.85 -15.53
C ALA A 110 -4.86 6.51 -14.09
N CYS A 111 -5.00 5.22 -13.80
CA CYS A 111 -5.00 4.72 -12.43
C CYS A 111 -3.60 4.21 -12.03
N PHE A 112 -3.32 4.22 -10.72
CA PHE A 112 -1.99 3.93 -10.20
C PHE A 112 -2.00 2.75 -9.22
N ILE A 113 -1.19 1.74 -9.49
CA ILE A 113 -0.96 0.60 -8.59
C ILE A 113 0.47 0.71 -8.05
N PHE A 114 0.60 0.76 -6.73
CA PHE A 114 1.87 0.79 -6.02
C PHE A 114 2.11 -0.57 -5.40
N ILE A 115 3.09 -1.32 -5.90
CA ILE A 115 3.51 -2.57 -5.28
C ILE A 115 4.60 -2.23 -4.27
N GLU A 116 4.31 -2.52 -3.00
CA GLU A 116 5.22 -2.30 -1.89
C GLU A 116 5.91 -3.62 -1.51
N GLY A 117 7.23 -3.60 -1.49
CA GLY A 117 8.07 -4.74 -1.19
C GLY A 117 9.51 -4.27 -1.02
N ALA A 118 9.72 -3.28 -0.14
CA ALA A 118 11.03 -2.70 0.09
C ALA A 118 11.82 -3.46 1.15
N ASP A 119 13.15 -3.35 1.09
CA ASP A 119 14.03 -3.70 2.21
C ASP A 119 13.85 -2.66 3.34
N PRO A 120 13.37 -3.04 4.54
CA PRO A 120 13.22 -2.10 5.66
C PRO A 120 14.52 -1.39 6.06
N ALA A 121 15.67 -2.00 5.76
CA ALA A 121 17.00 -1.46 6.06
C ALA A 121 17.67 -0.78 4.86
N ALA A 122 17.02 -0.66 3.71
CA ALA A 122 17.62 -0.13 2.47
C ALA A 122 18.36 1.20 2.65
N LEU A 123 17.81 2.10 3.46
CA LEU A 123 18.39 3.43 3.71
C LEU A 123 19.15 3.55 5.04
N LYS A 124 19.42 2.44 5.73
CA LYS A 124 20.18 2.46 6.99
C LYS A 124 21.58 3.05 6.78
N GLY A 125 21.90 4.11 7.54
CA GLY A 125 23.18 4.82 7.44
C GLY A 125 23.25 5.90 6.34
N ILE A 126 22.20 6.06 5.55
CA ILE A 126 22.06 7.18 4.59
C ILE A 126 21.68 8.46 5.37
N ASP A 127 22.25 9.59 4.97
CA ASP A 127 21.82 10.91 5.48
C ASP A 127 20.32 11.12 5.22
N PRO A 128 19.48 11.18 6.27
CA PRO A 128 18.02 11.26 6.13
C PRO A 128 17.57 12.55 5.42
N ALA A 129 18.41 13.58 5.36
CA ALA A 129 18.11 14.80 4.64
C ALA A 129 18.01 14.61 3.12
N LYS A 130 18.68 13.59 2.55
CA LYS A 130 18.62 13.28 1.12
C LYS A 130 17.28 12.68 0.69
N PRO A 131 16.79 11.57 1.27
CA PRO A 131 15.47 11.04 0.95
C PRO A 131 14.34 12.00 1.31
N ALA A 132 14.46 12.77 2.39
CA ALA A 132 13.50 13.81 2.75
C ALA A 132 13.42 14.91 1.68
N ALA A 133 14.54 15.37 1.15
CA ALA A 133 14.58 16.35 0.05
C ALA A 133 13.94 15.78 -1.22
N ALA A 134 14.27 14.55 -1.62
CA ALA A 134 13.69 13.87 -2.78
C ALA A 134 12.17 13.74 -2.68
N SER A 135 11.68 13.29 -1.52
CA SER A 135 10.24 13.16 -1.25
C SER A 135 9.54 14.52 -1.31
N LYS A 136 10.11 15.54 -0.67
CA LYS A 136 9.58 16.91 -0.69
C LYS A 136 9.52 17.45 -2.12
N ALA A 137 10.60 17.29 -2.90
CA ALA A 137 10.65 17.75 -4.29
C ALA A 137 9.56 17.08 -5.13
N ARG A 138 9.44 15.76 -5.08
CA ARG A 138 8.39 15.03 -5.79
C ARG A 138 6.99 15.51 -5.40
N ASN A 139 6.71 15.62 -4.10
CA ASN A 139 5.38 15.98 -3.61
C ASN A 139 4.99 17.43 -3.95
N THR A 140 5.98 18.35 -4.09
CA THR A 140 5.70 19.76 -4.40
C THR A 140 5.77 20.09 -5.87
N GLN A 141 6.49 19.31 -6.67
CA GLN A 141 6.74 19.61 -8.09
C GLN A 141 5.89 18.79 -9.05
N CYS A 142 5.58 17.51 -8.75
CA CYS A 142 4.64 16.69 -9.52
C CYS A 142 3.19 17.03 -9.11
N LYS A 143 2.74 18.23 -9.42
CA LYS A 143 1.50 18.80 -8.86
C LYS A 143 0.25 18.14 -9.39
N VAL A 144 0.21 17.77 -10.68
CA VAL A 144 -0.95 17.13 -11.29
C VAL A 144 -1.10 15.72 -10.74
N PHE A 145 -0.02 14.95 -10.74
CA PHE A 145 0.03 13.62 -10.16
C PHE A 145 -0.38 13.63 -8.68
N ARG A 146 0.24 14.53 -7.88
CA ARG A 146 -0.05 14.59 -6.45
C ARG A 146 -1.51 14.95 -6.18
N ARG A 147 -2.04 15.96 -6.88
CA ARG A 147 -3.44 16.34 -6.80
C ARG A 147 -4.36 15.18 -7.22
N GLY A 148 -3.96 14.44 -8.27
CA GLY A 148 -4.69 13.28 -8.74
C GLY A 148 -4.94 12.24 -7.65
N LEU A 149 -3.91 11.94 -6.85
CA LEU A 149 -4.00 11.00 -5.73
C LEU A 149 -4.70 11.61 -4.50
N ASP A 150 -4.30 12.81 -4.07
CA ASP A 150 -4.80 13.44 -2.84
C ASP A 150 -6.31 13.74 -2.88
N TYR A 151 -6.84 14.03 -4.05
CA TYR A 151 -8.27 14.32 -4.26
C TYR A 151 -9.03 13.16 -4.93
N ASN A 152 -8.43 11.98 -4.98
CA ASN A 152 -9.02 10.79 -5.61
C ASN A 152 -9.48 11.01 -7.06
N ILE A 153 -8.86 11.96 -7.79
CA ILE A 153 -9.16 12.18 -9.21
C ILE A 153 -8.74 10.95 -10.02
N ASN A 154 -7.57 10.42 -9.70
CA ASN A 154 -7.04 9.19 -10.26
C ASN A 154 -7.22 8.06 -9.23
N PRO A 155 -7.87 6.93 -9.58
CA PRO A 155 -7.88 5.77 -8.70
C PRO A 155 -6.46 5.29 -8.42
N TRP A 156 -6.21 4.87 -7.18
CA TRP A 156 -4.92 4.33 -6.80
C TRP A 156 -5.07 3.22 -5.77
N CYS A 157 -4.11 2.29 -5.76
CA CYS A 157 -4.10 1.18 -4.81
C CYS A 157 -2.67 0.81 -4.42
N ILE A 158 -2.43 0.64 -3.12
CA ILE A 158 -1.20 0.05 -2.59
C ILE A 158 -1.46 -1.43 -2.31
N ALA A 159 -0.50 -2.27 -2.72
CA ALA A 159 -0.55 -3.72 -2.53
C ALA A 159 0.84 -4.25 -2.16
N GLY A 160 0.94 -5.06 -1.10
CA GLY A 160 2.21 -5.64 -0.68
C GLY A 160 2.61 -6.85 -1.52
N ALA A 161 3.92 -7.01 -1.75
CA ALA A 161 4.50 -8.26 -2.27
C ALA A 161 5.82 -8.55 -1.55
N PRO A 162 6.10 -9.81 -1.15
CA PRO A 162 7.27 -10.11 -0.36
C PRO A 162 8.58 -9.96 -1.15
N VAL A 163 9.57 -9.39 -0.48
CA VAL A 163 10.97 -9.46 -0.87
C VAL A 163 11.77 -10.16 0.24
N VAL A 164 12.93 -10.72 -0.11
CA VAL A 164 13.74 -11.52 0.84
C VAL A 164 14.09 -10.71 2.09
N ALA A 165 14.49 -9.46 1.94
CA ALA A 165 14.87 -8.60 3.06
C ALA A 165 13.71 -8.39 4.05
N TRP A 166 12.51 -8.07 3.55
CA TRP A 166 11.31 -7.95 4.39
C TRP A 166 10.93 -9.29 5.03
N ALA A 167 11.00 -10.39 4.28
CA ALA A 167 10.67 -11.71 4.80
C ALA A 167 11.59 -12.16 5.95
N ARG A 168 12.90 -11.86 5.86
CA ARG A 168 13.88 -12.12 6.93
C ARG A 168 13.57 -11.32 8.21
N GLU A 169 13.07 -10.10 8.07
CA GLU A 169 12.71 -9.24 9.20
C GLU A 169 11.45 -9.78 9.94
N VAL A 170 10.48 -10.27 9.17
CA VAL A 170 9.24 -10.83 9.74
C VAL A 170 9.43 -12.25 10.31
N PHE A 171 10.28 -13.05 9.68
CA PHE A 171 10.55 -14.45 10.05
C PHE A 171 12.05 -14.69 10.25
N PRO A 172 12.65 -14.07 11.30
CA PRO A 172 14.08 -14.19 11.55
C PRO A 172 14.47 -15.64 11.86
N GLY A 173 15.55 -16.09 11.23
CA GLY A 173 16.07 -17.46 11.42
C GLY A 173 15.51 -18.53 10.49
N ASP A 174 14.48 -18.22 9.69
CA ASP A 174 14.04 -19.10 8.61
C ASP A 174 14.98 -18.99 7.39
N ALA A 175 15.05 -20.03 6.58
CA ALA A 175 15.64 -19.95 5.23
C ALA A 175 14.80 -19.00 4.36
N ASP A 176 15.42 -18.34 3.37
CA ASP A 176 14.77 -17.31 2.55
C ASP A 176 13.49 -17.80 1.87
N GLU A 177 13.53 -19.02 1.33
CA GLU A 177 12.38 -19.63 0.64
C GLU A 177 11.23 -19.87 1.61
N VAL A 178 11.55 -20.28 2.83
CA VAL A 178 10.55 -20.49 3.90
C VAL A 178 9.96 -19.16 4.35
N ALA A 179 10.79 -18.16 4.56
CA ALA A 179 10.37 -16.82 4.96
C ALA A 179 9.48 -16.16 3.90
N ILE A 180 9.85 -16.23 2.62
CA ILE A 180 9.05 -15.73 1.49
C ILE A 180 7.70 -16.45 1.40
N TYR A 181 7.69 -17.78 1.51
CA TYR A 181 6.45 -18.56 1.50
C TYR A 181 5.51 -18.16 2.64
N LYS A 182 6.05 -18.03 3.85
CA LYS A 182 5.26 -17.57 5.02
C LYS A 182 4.73 -16.15 4.83
N LEU A 183 5.54 -15.25 4.29
CA LEU A 183 5.12 -13.86 4.08
C LEU A 183 4.04 -13.77 2.98
N TRP A 184 4.16 -14.55 1.90
CA TRP A 184 3.07 -14.66 0.92
C TRP A 184 1.76 -15.14 1.56
N ASN A 185 1.80 -16.21 2.38
CA ASN A 185 0.60 -16.67 3.06
C ASN A 185 -0.02 -15.60 3.95
N ALA A 186 0.81 -14.83 4.70
CA ALA A 186 0.34 -13.73 5.53
C ALA A 186 -0.33 -12.63 4.70
N ILE A 187 0.31 -12.19 3.60
CA ILE A 187 -0.23 -11.18 2.69
C ILE A 187 -1.55 -11.64 2.07
N LEU A 188 -1.60 -12.86 1.53
CA LEU A 188 -2.80 -13.40 0.90
C LEU A 188 -3.96 -13.56 1.89
N HIS A 189 -3.66 -13.96 3.13
CA HIS A 189 -4.65 -14.09 4.19
C HIS A 189 -5.22 -12.73 4.61
N THR A 190 -4.34 -11.75 4.89
CA THR A 190 -4.78 -10.41 5.27
C THR A 190 -5.53 -9.69 4.14
N ALA A 191 -5.14 -9.94 2.89
CA ALA A 191 -5.82 -9.41 1.71
C ALA A 191 -7.11 -10.18 1.35
N ARG A 192 -7.49 -11.23 2.09
CA ARG A 192 -8.63 -12.13 1.79
C ARG A 192 -8.57 -12.75 0.39
N ALA A 193 -7.33 -12.99 -0.08
CA ALA A 193 -7.07 -13.57 -1.40
C ALA A 193 -6.84 -15.09 -1.36
N ASP A 194 -6.84 -15.68 -0.17
CA ASP A 194 -6.59 -17.11 0.06
C ASP A 194 -7.86 -17.97 0.06
N GLY A 195 -9.05 -17.35 0.05
CA GLY A 195 -10.35 -18.02 -0.04
C GLY A 195 -10.67 -18.57 -1.43
N GLN A 196 -11.86 -19.20 -1.54
CA GLN A 196 -12.35 -19.72 -2.82
C GLN A 196 -12.92 -18.63 -3.73
N ASP A 197 -13.54 -17.61 -3.15
CA ASP A 197 -14.12 -16.46 -3.85
C ASP A 197 -13.68 -15.14 -3.19
N PRO A 198 -12.45 -14.68 -3.45
CA PRO A 198 -11.90 -13.47 -2.85
C PRO A 198 -12.70 -12.20 -3.18
N GLU A 199 -13.38 -12.14 -4.33
CA GLU A 199 -14.21 -10.98 -4.68
C GLU A 199 -15.43 -10.88 -3.77
N SER A 200 -16.10 -12.01 -3.50
CA SER A 200 -17.23 -12.09 -2.57
C SER A 200 -16.78 -11.82 -1.12
N ASP A 201 -15.64 -12.39 -0.70
CA ASP A 201 -15.06 -12.15 0.63
C ASP A 201 -14.77 -10.65 0.84
N TRP A 202 -14.28 -9.98 -0.22
CA TRP A 202 -14.02 -8.55 -0.20
C TRP A 202 -15.30 -7.71 -0.14
N GLU A 203 -16.38 -8.13 -0.81
CA GLU A 203 -17.68 -7.46 -0.72
C GLU A 203 -18.29 -7.54 0.68
N LEU A 204 -18.16 -8.69 1.34
CA LEU A 204 -18.58 -8.85 2.74
C LEU A 204 -17.77 -7.95 3.69
N HIS A 205 -16.47 -7.83 3.45
CA HIS A 205 -15.59 -6.93 4.19
C HIS A 205 -15.98 -5.45 4.01
N ASP A 206 -16.23 -5.02 2.77
CA ASP A 206 -16.69 -3.65 2.47
C ASP A 206 -18.03 -3.33 3.16
N ALA A 207 -18.97 -4.27 3.14
CA ALA A 207 -20.25 -4.12 3.83
C ALA A 207 -20.08 -3.96 5.36
N ALA A 208 -19.12 -4.68 5.97
CA ALA A 208 -18.79 -4.54 7.38
C ALA A 208 -18.16 -3.16 7.66
N PHE A 209 -17.28 -2.68 6.78
CA PHE A 209 -16.72 -1.32 6.86
C PHE A 209 -17.81 -0.26 6.83
N GLU A 210 -18.71 -0.31 5.87
CA GLU A 210 -19.82 0.65 5.77
C GLU A 210 -20.72 0.67 7.01
N LYS A 211 -20.95 -0.52 7.61
CA LYS A 211 -21.71 -0.61 8.88
C LYS A 211 -20.98 0.12 10.00
N ASN A 212 -19.65 -0.09 10.13
CA ASN A 212 -18.85 0.55 11.15
C ASN A 212 -18.76 2.07 10.95
N LEU A 213 -18.58 2.52 9.72
CA LEU A 213 -18.56 3.95 9.38
C LEU A 213 -19.89 4.62 9.69
N ARG A 214 -21.02 3.99 9.37
CA ARG A 214 -22.34 4.51 9.74
C ARG A 214 -22.47 4.63 11.26
N PHE A 215 -22.11 3.61 12.02
CA PHE A 215 -22.13 3.65 13.49
C PHE A 215 -21.31 4.83 14.04
N LEU A 216 -20.08 5.03 13.55
CA LEU A 216 -19.20 6.09 14.00
C LEU A 216 -19.73 7.49 13.62
N ASN A 217 -20.24 7.65 12.41
CA ASN A 217 -20.78 8.93 11.92
C ASN A 217 -22.11 9.30 12.55
N ASP A 218 -22.98 8.32 12.83
CA ASP A 218 -24.28 8.56 13.46
C ASP A 218 -24.12 8.98 14.93
N ASN A 219 -23.16 8.38 15.66
CA ASN A 219 -22.90 8.70 17.07
C ASN A 219 -22.09 9.98 17.28
N ARG A 220 -21.31 10.44 16.28
CA ARG A 220 -20.52 11.69 16.33
C ARG A 220 -19.73 11.86 17.63
N PHE A 221 -18.96 10.86 17.99
CA PHE A 221 -18.15 10.87 19.21
C PHE A 221 -17.26 12.12 19.29
N ASP A 222 -17.33 12.87 20.38
CA ASP A 222 -16.56 14.09 20.57
C ASP A 222 -15.07 13.82 20.83
N CYS A 223 -14.74 12.69 21.43
CA CYS A 223 -13.37 12.27 21.71
C CYS A 223 -13.23 10.74 21.69
N LEU A 224 -11.98 10.28 21.60
CA LEU A 224 -11.57 8.91 21.85
C LEU A 224 -10.66 8.88 23.07
N HIS A 225 -10.85 7.89 23.93
CA HIS A 225 -10.00 7.63 25.09
C HIS A 225 -9.29 6.28 24.91
N TYR A 226 -7.97 6.32 24.91
CA TYR A 226 -7.12 5.16 24.71
C TYR A 226 -6.45 4.78 26.03
N THR A 227 -6.60 3.54 26.45
CA THR A 227 -5.88 2.98 27.60
C THR A 227 -5.22 1.68 27.21
N SER A 228 -4.04 1.41 27.78
CA SER A 228 -3.37 0.13 27.61
C SER A 228 -2.52 -0.25 28.81
N ALA A 229 -2.23 -1.54 28.95
CA ALA A 229 -1.52 -2.09 30.09
C ALA A 229 -0.08 -1.57 30.27
N ASN A 230 0.53 -1.00 29.20
CA ASN A 230 1.85 -0.38 29.25
C ASN A 230 1.84 1.02 29.91
N GLY A 231 0.68 1.54 30.30
CA GLY A 231 0.52 2.85 30.94
C GLY A 231 0.08 3.97 29.99
N THR A 232 -0.26 3.65 28.74
CA THR A 232 -0.91 4.63 27.86
C THR A 232 -2.26 5.01 28.43
N ASP A 233 -2.50 6.32 28.56
CA ASP A 233 -3.76 6.94 28.96
C ASP A 233 -3.87 8.26 28.20
N LEU A 234 -4.60 8.25 27.09
CA LEU A 234 -4.65 9.34 26.12
C LEU A 234 -6.09 9.63 25.70
N THR A 235 -6.52 10.88 25.85
CA THR A 235 -7.77 11.39 25.28
C THR A 235 -7.47 12.28 24.08
N ILE A 236 -8.14 12.04 22.96
CA ILE A 236 -8.03 12.84 21.74
C ILE A 236 -9.43 13.34 21.36
N GLY A 237 -9.62 14.66 21.41
CA GLY A 237 -10.84 15.29 20.90
C GLY A 237 -10.88 15.36 19.38
N MET A 238 -12.07 15.29 18.82
CA MET A 238 -12.30 15.41 17.38
C MET A 238 -12.58 16.86 16.96
N THR A 239 -12.23 17.21 15.72
CA THR A 239 -12.59 18.51 15.16
C THR A 239 -14.11 18.62 15.01
N LYS A 240 -14.67 19.83 15.17
CA LYS A 240 -16.10 20.05 14.95
C LYS A 240 -16.48 19.72 13.51
N GLY A 241 -17.49 18.88 13.34
CA GLY A 241 -17.96 18.46 12.02
C GLY A 241 -17.06 17.42 11.34
N HIS A 242 -16.23 16.71 12.10
CA HIS A 242 -15.47 15.59 11.58
C HIS A 242 -16.38 14.51 11.01
N GLU A 243 -15.86 13.78 10.02
CA GLU A 243 -16.49 12.59 9.46
C GLU A 243 -15.48 11.43 9.53
N TRP A 244 -15.99 10.24 9.82
CA TRP A 244 -15.22 9.02 9.77
C TRP A 244 -15.20 8.49 8.34
N ALA A 245 -14.02 8.19 7.84
CA ALA A 245 -13.77 7.62 6.53
C ALA A 245 -12.90 6.34 6.66
N GLY A 246 -12.86 5.52 5.62
CA GLY A 246 -12.07 4.29 5.56
C GLY A 246 -12.62 3.35 4.48
N GLY A 247 -11.91 2.24 4.23
CA GLY A 247 -12.30 1.31 3.19
C GLY A 247 -12.17 1.90 1.79
N LYS A 248 -13.28 1.95 1.05
CA LYS A 248 -13.28 2.44 -0.34
C LYS A 248 -13.27 3.97 -0.45
N GLY A 249 -12.53 4.46 -1.46
CA GLY A 249 -12.61 5.81 -1.96
C GLY A 249 -13.57 5.93 -3.15
N LYS A 250 -13.83 7.16 -3.58
CA LYS A 250 -14.55 7.45 -4.82
C LYS A 250 -13.86 8.60 -5.54
N THR A 251 -13.79 8.48 -6.86
CA THR A 251 -13.39 9.61 -7.70
C THR A 251 -14.50 10.67 -7.75
N PRO A 252 -14.24 11.91 -8.20
CA PRO A 252 -15.26 12.96 -8.31
C PRO A 252 -16.45 12.58 -9.19
N ASP A 253 -16.28 11.69 -10.16
CA ASP A 253 -17.37 11.15 -10.99
C ASP A 253 -18.08 9.94 -10.36
N GLY A 254 -17.74 9.60 -9.09
CA GLY A 254 -18.40 8.55 -8.32
C GLY A 254 -17.87 7.14 -8.53
N HIS A 255 -16.79 6.95 -9.31
CA HIS A 255 -16.18 5.64 -9.53
C HIS A 255 -15.51 5.13 -8.25
N PRO A 256 -15.95 3.96 -7.70
CA PRO A 256 -15.41 3.42 -6.46
C PRO A 256 -14.07 2.72 -6.69
N PHE A 257 -13.18 2.78 -5.70
CA PHE A 257 -11.90 2.06 -5.69
C PHE A 257 -11.42 1.86 -4.24
N PHE A 258 -10.45 0.97 -4.01
CA PHE A 258 -9.85 0.76 -2.69
C PHE A 258 -8.39 1.20 -2.70
N PRO A 259 -8.03 2.26 -1.97
CA PRO A 259 -6.66 2.78 -1.91
C PRO A 259 -5.63 1.79 -1.37
N ASN A 260 -6.06 0.82 -0.55
CA ASN A 260 -5.19 -0.20 0.03
C ASN A 260 -5.84 -1.58 -0.03
N ILE A 261 -5.07 -2.59 -0.39
CA ILE A 261 -5.44 -4.00 -0.24
C ILE A 261 -4.29 -4.73 0.47
N PRO A 262 -4.48 -5.11 1.75
CA PRO A 262 -5.69 -4.96 2.58
C PRO A 262 -5.96 -3.55 3.08
N THR A 263 -7.18 -3.33 3.58
CA THR A 263 -7.54 -2.15 4.37
C THR A 263 -8.37 -2.56 5.57
N GLU A 264 -7.99 -2.10 6.77
CA GLU A 264 -8.62 -2.46 8.05
C GLU A 264 -8.87 -1.23 8.93
N GLU A 265 -8.49 -0.05 8.46
CA GLU A 265 -8.54 1.17 9.25
C GLU A 265 -9.73 2.07 8.92
N VAL A 266 -10.26 2.69 9.95
CA VAL A 266 -11.13 3.86 9.85
C VAL A 266 -10.42 5.05 10.48
N PHE A 267 -10.59 6.22 9.92
CA PHE A 267 -9.90 7.43 10.37
C PHE A 267 -10.81 8.64 10.32
N THR A 268 -10.45 9.65 11.10
CA THR A 268 -11.10 10.95 11.09
C THR A 268 -10.10 12.05 11.44
N SER A 269 -10.53 13.30 11.52
CA SER A 269 -9.69 14.45 11.81
C SER A 269 -9.67 14.76 13.32
N PRO A 270 -8.56 14.45 14.04
CA PRO A 270 -8.41 14.84 15.42
C PRO A 270 -8.15 16.35 15.55
N ASP A 271 -8.56 16.94 16.68
CA ASP A 271 -8.19 18.28 17.05
C ASP A 271 -6.90 18.28 17.89
N ARG A 272 -5.80 18.75 17.30
CA ARG A 272 -4.48 18.80 17.96
C ARG A 272 -4.47 19.60 19.27
N MET A 273 -5.42 20.52 19.45
CA MET A 273 -5.55 21.35 20.67
C MET A 273 -6.35 20.67 21.76
N ARG A 274 -6.93 19.50 21.48
CA ARG A 274 -7.74 18.70 22.38
C ARG A 274 -7.17 17.32 22.62
N ALA A 275 -5.84 17.21 22.61
CA ALA A 275 -5.12 16.00 22.98
C ALA A 275 -4.51 16.17 24.38
N ASP A 276 -4.82 15.26 25.28
CA ASP A 276 -4.29 15.24 26.66
C ASP A 276 -4.00 13.81 27.11
N GLY A 277 -2.88 13.61 27.78
CA GLY A 277 -2.50 12.31 28.30
C GLY A 277 -1.09 11.87 27.97
N ILE A 278 -0.83 10.58 28.18
CA ILE A 278 0.49 9.94 28.01
C ILE A 278 0.36 8.77 27.02
N VAL A 279 1.32 8.68 26.10
CA VAL A 279 1.48 7.53 25.22
C VAL A 279 2.80 6.85 25.53
N TYR A 280 2.76 5.57 25.81
CA TYR A 280 3.95 4.73 25.88
C TYR A 280 4.12 3.95 24.58
N SER A 281 5.30 4.09 23.96
CA SER A 281 5.74 3.25 22.85
C SER A 281 6.74 2.22 23.39
N ALA A 282 6.47 0.94 23.16
CA ALA A 282 7.49 -0.08 23.33
C ALA A 282 8.42 -0.03 22.11
N MET A 283 9.68 0.34 22.34
CA MET A 283 10.76 0.21 21.36
C MET A 283 11.47 -1.12 21.54
#